data_b8e08279f996f823a3ec73c680fddb28
#
_entry.id   b8e08279f996f823a3ec73c680fddb28
#
_cell.length_a   1.000
_cell.length_b   1.000
_cell.length_c   1.000
_cell.angle_alpha   90.00
_cell.angle_beta   90.00
_cell.angle_gamma   90.00
#
_symmetry.space_group_name_H-M   'P 1'
#
loop_
_entity.id
_entity.type
_entity.pdbx_description
1 polymer ?
#
loop_
_entity_poly.entity_id
_entity_poly.type
_entity_poly.pdbx_seq_one_letter_code
_entity_poly.pdbx_strand_id
1 'polypeptide(L)'
;CLPDQAVRRALEGKEFGSGRVFLVALGKAAWQMARCAAELLGPRLERGVVVTKHGHSQGDIPRCQIFEGGHPVPDEGSFRGTRAAMELVQDLTPQDTVVLLVSGGGSALFESPLIPAEELAQLTGALLACGADIVEMNTVRKRLSAVKGGRFAQLCAPAQVYSIVLSDILGDPLDMIASGPAYPDRSTCAQARAIAEKYQLPLSEQA
;
A
#
# COMPACT_ATOMS: atom_id res chain seq x y z
N CYS A 1 -6.57 18.98 2.53
CA CYS A 1 -7.82 18.26 2.81
C CYS A 1 -7.63 17.37 4.04
N LEU A 2 -8.57 17.33 4.98
CA LEU A 2 -8.51 16.41 6.12
C LEU A 2 -8.78 14.98 5.63
N PRO A 3 -8.09 13.95 6.18
CA PRO A 3 -8.20 12.57 5.71
C PRO A 3 -9.62 12.01 5.75
N ASP A 4 -10.36 12.29 6.81
CA ASP A 4 -11.76 11.90 7.01
C ASP A 4 -12.70 12.58 6.00
N GLN A 5 -12.48 13.86 5.70
CA GLN A 5 -13.26 14.59 4.70
C GLN A 5 -13.04 14.05 3.28
N ALA A 6 -11.82 13.65 2.94
CA ALA A 6 -11.51 13.04 1.65
C ALA A 6 -12.27 11.71 1.48
N VAL A 7 -12.25 10.86 2.52
CA VAL A 7 -12.99 9.59 2.52
C VAL A 7 -14.50 9.83 2.45
N ARG A 8 -15.03 10.76 3.24
CA ARG A 8 -16.45 11.07 3.24
C ARG A 8 -16.94 11.49 1.85
N ARG A 9 -16.23 12.43 1.21
CA ARG A 9 -16.58 12.89 -0.16
C ARG A 9 -16.54 11.75 -1.19
N ALA A 10 -15.60 10.81 -1.06
CA ALA A 10 -15.44 9.73 -2.01
C ALA A 10 -16.45 8.58 -1.79
N LEU A 11 -16.92 8.38 -0.56
CA LEU A 11 -17.86 7.29 -0.21
C LEU A 11 -19.32 7.75 -0.11
N GLU A 12 -19.58 9.05 0.09
CA GLU A 12 -20.93 9.57 0.20
C GLU A 12 -21.72 9.34 -1.11
N GLY A 13 -22.84 8.63 -1.00
CA GLY A 13 -23.65 8.26 -2.16
C GLY A 13 -23.05 7.17 -3.05
N LYS A 14 -21.90 6.60 -2.67
CA LYS A 14 -21.30 5.48 -3.40
C LYS A 14 -21.99 4.18 -3.04
N GLU A 15 -22.60 3.56 -4.05
CA GLU A 15 -23.13 2.21 -3.93
C GLU A 15 -22.08 1.18 -4.39
N PHE A 16 -21.90 0.17 -3.58
CA PHE A 16 -21.13 -1.02 -3.93
C PHE A 16 -22.09 -2.15 -4.28
N GLY A 17 -21.68 -3.04 -5.15
CA GLY A 17 -22.49 -4.18 -5.59
C GLY A 17 -23.06 -5.01 -4.42
N SER A 18 -23.74 -6.11 -4.72
CA SER A 18 -24.41 -6.96 -3.71
C SER A 18 -23.44 -7.80 -2.87
N GLY A 19 -22.17 -7.90 -3.24
CA GLY A 19 -21.16 -8.68 -2.53
C GLY A 19 -20.66 -8.04 -1.24
N ARG A 20 -19.68 -8.67 -0.61
CA ARG A 20 -19.02 -8.20 0.61
C ARG A 20 -18.15 -6.98 0.30
N VAL A 21 -17.98 -6.10 1.28
CA VAL A 21 -17.06 -4.96 1.18
C VAL A 21 -15.93 -5.16 2.19
N PHE A 22 -14.71 -5.15 1.70
CA PHE A 22 -13.48 -5.25 2.48
C PHE A 22 -12.75 -3.92 2.48
N LEU A 23 -12.05 -3.63 3.57
CA LEU A 23 -11.30 -2.39 3.73
C LEU A 23 -9.83 -2.68 3.92
N VAL A 24 -8.99 -2.06 3.12
CA VAL A 24 -7.53 -2.03 3.35
C VAL A 24 -7.08 -0.58 3.37
N ALA A 25 -6.49 -0.16 4.48
CA ALA A 25 -5.98 1.20 4.65
C ALA A 25 -4.49 1.18 4.95
N LEU A 26 -3.73 2.02 4.27
CA LEU A 26 -2.27 2.08 4.42
C LEU A 26 -1.74 3.52 4.41
N GLY A 27 -0.71 3.76 5.20
CA GLY A 27 -0.05 5.06 5.30
C GLY A 27 -0.25 5.77 6.64
N LYS A 28 0.35 6.95 6.79
CA LYS A 28 0.34 7.71 8.06
C LYS A 28 -1.06 8.14 8.50
N ALA A 29 -1.97 8.40 7.57
CA ALA A 29 -3.36 8.76 7.86
C ALA A 29 -4.33 7.56 7.78
N ALA A 30 -3.83 6.33 7.63
CA ALA A 30 -4.63 5.14 7.41
C ALA A 30 -5.67 4.92 8.50
N TRP A 31 -5.31 5.14 9.76
CA TRP A 31 -6.24 4.97 10.88
C TRP A 31 -7.45 5.93 10.79
N GLN A 32 -7.20 7.23 10.55
CA GLN A 32 -8.27 8.23 10.44
C GLN A 32 -9.18 7.96 9.23
N MET A 33 -8.56 7.61 8.08
CA MET A 33 -9.31 7.27 6.87
C MET A 33 -10.15 6.01 7.08
N ALA A 34 -9.57 4.96 7.69
CA ALA A 34 -10.26 3.70 7.93
C ALA A 34 -11.42 3.84 8.92
N ARG A 35 -11.25 4.62 10.00
CA ARG A 35 -12.32 4.90 10.95
C ARG A 35 -13.51 5.54 10.25
N CYS A 36 -13.26 6.59 9.47
CA CYS A 36 -14.32 7.26 8.71
C CYS A 36 -15.00 6.32 7.71
N ALA A 37 -14.23 5.51 6.98
CA ALA A 37 -14.76 4.54 6.03
C ALA A 37 -15.60 3.47 6.73
N ALA A 38 -15.14 2.94 7.86
CA ALA A 38 -15.88 1.94 8.64
C ALA A 38 -17.20 2.46 9.17
N GLU A 39 -17.25 3.73 9.63
CA GLU A 39 -18.48 4.41 10.04
C GLU A 39 -19.47 4.53 8.88
N LEU A 40 -19.01 4.94 7.70
CA LEU A 40 -19.85 5.13 6.51
C LEU A 40 -20.35 3.82 5.90
N LEU A 41 -19.50 2.80 5.87
CA LEU A 41 -19.83 1.47 5.35
C LEU A 41 -20.77 0.72 6.33
N GLY A 42 -20.65 0.97 7.62
CA GLY A 42 -21.49 0.37 8.66
C GLY A 42 -21.56 -1.15 8.55
N PRO A 43 -22.76 -1.74 8.49
CA PRO A 43 -22.94 -3.20 8.41
C PRO A 43 -22.45 -3.81 7.08
N ARG A 44 -22.24 -3.01 6.04
CA ARG A 44 -21.70 -3.45 4.75
C ARG A 44 -20.22 -3.83 4.83
N LEU A 45 -19.46 -3.27 5.79
CA LEU A 45 -18.09 -3.64 6.02
C LEU A 45 -18.01 -5.07 6.57
N GLU A 46 -17.44 -5.98 5.81
CA GLU A 46 -17.23 -7.36 6.24
C GLU A 46 -16.03 -7.46 7.21
N ARG A 47 -14.87 -7.09 6.73
CA ARG A 47 -13.61 -7.04 7.50
C ARG A 47 -12.67 -5.97 6.92
N GLY A 48 -11.69 -5.54 7.72
CA GLY A 48 -10.66 -4.62 7.26
C GLY A 48 -9.29 -4.88 7.88
N VAL A 49 -8.27 -4.34 7.22
CA VAL A 49 -6.88 -4.27 7.70
C VAL A 49 -6.38 -2.84 7.56
N VAL A 50 -5.78 -2.34 8.61
CA VAL A 50 -5.22 -0.99 8.70
C VAL A 50 -3.74 -1.10 9.02
N VAL A 51 -2.88 -0.52 8.18
CA VAL A 51 -1.43 -0.46 8.42
C VAL A 51 -1.03 1.00 8.53
N THR A 52 -0.71 1.44 9.72
CA THR A 52 -0.36 2.83 10.01
C THR A 52 1.01 2.94 10.66
N LYS A 53 1.52 4.15 10.82
CA LYS A 53 2.81 4.40 11.49
C LYS A 53 2.67 4.19 13.00
N HIS A 54 3.73 3.73 13.66
CA HIS A 54 3.82 3.67 15.13
C HIS A 54 3.32 4.96 15.79
N GLY A 55 2.43 4.81 16.77
CA GLY A 55 1.83 5.92 17.52
C GLY A 55 0.74 6.70 16.76
N HIS A 56 0.32 6.24 15.59
CA HIS A 56 -0.75 6.88 14.80
C HIS A 56 -2.12 6.19 14.98
N SER A 57 -2.17 5.02 15.57
CA SER A 57 -3.43 4.40 15.98
C SER A 57 -4.03 5.15 17.19
N GLN A 58 -5.35 5.33 17.19
CA GLN A 58 -6.08 5.98 18.27
C GLN A 58 -7.14 5.04 18.88
N GLY A 59 -6.92 3.74 18.77
CA GLY A 59 -7.81 2.70 19.31
C GLY A 59 -8.42 1.81 18.23
N ASP A 60 -9.34 0.95 18.67
CA ASP A 60 -9.95 -0.06 17.80
C ASP A 60 -10.93 0.54 16.79
N ILE A 61 -11.00 -0.09 15.63
CA ILE A 61 -12.01 0.17 14.61
C ILE A 61 -12.81 -1.13 14.44
N PRO A 62 -14.16 -1.09 14.58
CA PRO A 62 -14.98 -2.29 14.44
C PRO A 62 -14.69 -3.07 13.14
N ARG A 63 -14.53 -4.39 13.26
CA ARG A 63 -14.23 -5.30 12.14
C ARG A 63 -12.88 -5.11 11.45
N CYS A 64 -12.00 -4.26 11.99
CA CYS A 64 -10.68 -4.01 11.43
C CYS A 64 -9.58 -4.52 12.36
N GLN A 65 -8.57 -5.15 11.78
CA GLN A 65 -7.29 -5.41 12.42
C GLN A 65 -6.35 -4.23 12.18
N ILE A 66 -5.69 -3.75 13.22
CA ILE A 66 -4.82 -2.59 13.14
C ILE A 66 -3.39 -3.03 13.41
N PHE A 67 -2.49 -2.64 12.50
CA PHE A 67 -1.05 -2.87 12.61
C PHE A 67 -0.34 -1.53 12.58
N GLU A 68 0.63 -1.37 13.46
CA GLU A 68 1.55 -0.24 13.46
C GLU A 68 2.91 -0.69 12.95
N GLY A 69 3.46 0.07 12.01
CA GLY A 69 4.72 -0.24 11.36
C GLY A 69 5.69 0.92 11.29
N GLY A 70 6.92 0.60 10.86
CA GLY A 70 8.02 1.55 10.72
C GLY A 70 7.89 2.48 9.51
N HIS A 71 8.30 3.72 9.72
CA HIS A 71 8.43 4.73 8.66
C HIS A 71 9.53 5.73 9.02
N PRO A 72 10.51 6.01 8.16
CA PRO A 72 10.59 5.71 6.71
C PRO A 72 11.11 4.31 6.36
N VAL A 73 11.58 3.54 7.33
CA VAL A 73 12.06 2.17 7.11
C VAL A 73 10.99 1.18 7.56
N PRO A 74 10.60 0.21 6.69
CA PRO A 74 9.66 -0.83 7.07
C PRO A 74 10.23 -1.72 8.18
N ASP A 75 9.35 -2.24 9.02
CA ASP A 75 9.70 -3.17 10.09
C ASP A 75 8.74 -4.37 10.12
N GLU A 76 8.87 -5.23 11.13
CA GLU A 76 8.01 -6.41 11.30
C GLU A 76 6.51 -6.04 11.38
N GLY A 77 6.15 -4.89 11.96
CA GLY A 77 4.77 -4.40 11.99
C GLY A 77 4.23 -4.11 10.58
N SER A 78 5.05 -3.48 9.73
CA SER A 78 4.75 -3.24 8.31
C SER A 78 4.53 -4.56 7.56
N PHE A 79 5.42 -5.54 7.75
CA PHE A 79 5.35 -6.84 7.06
C PHE A 79 4.14 -7.66 7.51
N ARG A 80 3.86 -7.69 8.82
CA ARG A 80 2.69 -8.40 9.38
C ARG A 80 1.38 -7.79 8.89
N GLY A 81 1.26 -6.46 8.92
CA GLY A 81 0.07 -5.76 8.44
C GLY A 81 -0.18 -5.99 6.95
N THR A 82 0.90 -5.95 6.14
CA THR A 82 0.80 -6.24 4.70
C THR A 82 0.40 -7.68 4.44
N ARG A 83 0.96 -8.64 5.18
CA ARG A 83 0.58 -10.06 5.07
C ARG A 83 -0.89 -10.26 5.43
N ALA A 84 -1.38 -9.67 6.51
CA ALA A 84 -2.78 -9.72 6.89
C ALA A 84 -3.70 -9.14 5.80
N ALA A 85 -3.29 -8.06 5.12
CA ALA A 85 -4.03 -7.51 4.00
C ALA A 85 -4.04 -8.45 2.77
N MET A 86 -2.92 -9.12 2.49
CA MET A 86 -2.86 -10.13 1.43
C MET A 86 -3.75 -11.34 1.74
N GLU A 87 -3.76 -11.82 2.98
CA GLU A 87 -4.64 -12.90 3.43
C GLU A 87 -6.12 -12.51 3.38
N LEU A 88 -6.45 -11.26 3.71
CA LEU A 88 -7.82 -10.74 3.65
C LEU A 88 -8.44 -10.86 2.25
N VAL A 89 -7.63 -10.77 1.21
CA VAL A 89 -8.09 -10.70 -0.20
C VAL A 89 -7.96 -12.02 -0.96
N GLN A 90 -7.65 -13.15 -0.30
CA GLN A 90 -7.41 -14.43 -0.98
C GLN A 90 -8.69 -15.07 -1.56
N ASP A 91 -9.83 -14.93 -0.86
CA ASP A 91 -11.07 -15.63 -1.21
C ASP A 91 -12.18 -14.67 -1.67
N LEU A 92 -11.84 -13.74 -2.54
CA LEU A 92 -12.77 -12.76 -3.07
C LEU A 92 -13.52 -13.30 -4.29
N THR A 93 -14.74 -12.81 -4.48
CA THR A 93 -15.60 -13.11 -5.62
C THR A 93 -15.75 -11.89 -6.54
N PRO A 94 -16.23 -12.04 -7.79
CA PRO A 94 -16.46 -10.89 -8.69
C PRO A 94 -17.47 -9.87 -8.16
N GLN A 95 -18.31 -10.25 -7.19
CA GLN A 95 -19.31 -9.38 -6.56
C GLN A 95 -18.75 -8.58 -5.39
N ASP A 96 -17.59 -9.01 -4.84
CA ASP A 96 -16.96 -8.35 -3.72
C ASP A 96 -16.27 -7.05 -4.15
N THR A 97 -16.08 -6.15 -3.19
CA THR A 97 -15.36 -4.90 -3.39
C THR A 97 -14.31 -4.71 -2.31
N VAL A 98 -13.11 -4.32 -2.71
CA VAL A 98 -12.05 -3.87 -1.80
C VAL A 98 -11.96 -2.35 -1.87
N VAL A 99 -12.28 -1.69 -0.77
CA VAL A 99 -12.02 -0.25 -0.58
C VAL A 99 -10.58 -0.10 -0.10
N LEU A 100 -9.73 0.47 -0.96
CA LEU A 100 -8.33 0.67 -0.69
C LEU A 100 -8.05 2.14 -0.37
N LEU A 101 -7.66 2.43 0.86
CA LEU A 101 -7.34 3.77 1.34
C LEU A 101 -5.81 3.94 1.40
N VAL A 102 -5.30 4.91 0.66
CA VAL A 102 -3.85 5.13 0.54
C VAL A 102 -3.51 6.54 0.99
N SER A 103 -2.50 6.69 1.83
CA SER A 103 -1.95 7.98 2.24
C SER A 103 -0.43 7.98 2.28
N GLY A 104 0.18 9.14 2.51
CA GLY A 104 1.62 9.31 2.55
C GLY A 104 2.33 8.35 3.51
N GLY A 105 3.52 7.92 3.14
CA GLY A 105 4.32 6.93 3.89
C GLY A 105 4.00 5.48 3.58
N GLY A 106 3.03 5.19 2.71
CA GLY A 106 2.61 3.84 2.36
C GLY A 106 3.71 2.97 1.76
N SER A 107 4.73 3.55 1.11
CA SER A 107 5.83 2.76 0.54
C SER A 107 6.64 1.97 1.56
N ALA A 108 6.75 2.46 2.81
CA ALA A 108 7.39 1.73 3.91
C ALA A 108 6.38 0.91 4.70
N LEU A 109 5.21 1.48 4.96
CA LEU A 109 4.18 0.85 5.80
C LEU A 109 3.49 -0.34 5.14
N PHE A 110 3.45 -0.38 3.80
CA PHE A 110 2.83 -1.48 3.04
C PHE A 110 3.87 -2.15 2.14
N GLU A 111 4.56 -3.14 2.72
CA GLU A 111 5.67 -3.84 2.08
C GLU A 111 5.60 -5.34 2.33
N SER A 112 5.79 -6.11 1.27
CA SER A 112 6.01 -7.56 1.31
C SER A 112 7.17 -7.87 0.38
N PRO A 113 8.42 -7.93 0.92
CA PRO A 113 9.61 -8.08 0.10
C PRO A 113 9.69 -9.48 -0.51
N LEU A 114 10.15 -9.55 -1.76
CA LEU A 114 10.45 -10.80 -2.49
C LEU A 114 11.88 -11.29 -2.24
N ILE A 115 12.69 -10.49 -1.56
CA ILE A 115 14.04 -10.77 -1.11
C ILE A 115 14.12 -10.65 0.41
N PRO A 116 15.19 -11.09 1.09
CA PRO A 116 15.36 -10.88 2.52
C PRO A 116 15.19 -9.41 2.92
N ALA A 117 14.50 -9.16 4.03
CA ALA A 117 14.19 -7.79 4.47
C ALA A 117 15.45 -6.93 4.70
N GLU A 118 16.53 -7.56 5.19
CA GLU A 118 17.83 -6.91 5.38
C GLU A 118 18.45 -6.48 4.04
N GLU A 119 18.35 -7.31 3.01
CA GLU A 119 18.82 -6.98 1.67
C GLU A 119 18.01 -5.81 1.07
N LEU A 120 16.68 -5.82 1.23
CA LEU A 120 15.83 -4.69 0.81
C LEU A 120 16.21 -3.39 1.53
N ALA A 121 16.50 -3.46 2.82
CA ALA A 121 16.94 -2.31 3.61
C ALA A 121 18.29 -1.78 3.14
N GLN A 122 19.28 -2.66 2.90
CA GLN A 122 20.58 -2.30 2.37
C GLN A 122 20.47 -1.65 0.98
N LEU A 123 19.70 -2.25 0.10
CA LEU A 123 19.45 -1.74 -1.25
C LEU A 123 18.78 -0.36 -1.23
N THR A 124 17.76 -0.19 -0.36
CA THR A 124 17.08 1.11 -0.19
C THR A 124 18.06 2.17 0.34
N GLY A 125 18.89 1.80 1.31
CA GLY A 125 19.97 2.66 1.83
C GLY A 125 20.98 3.06 0.75
N ALA A 126 21.41 2.13 -0.08
CA ALA A 126 22.33 2.38 -1.20
C ALA A 126 21.72 3.33 -2.24
N LEU A 127 20.44 3.13 -2.61
CA LEU A 127 19.72 4.02 -3.52
C LEU A 127 19.62 5.46 -2.98
N LEU A 128 19.35 5.63 -1.69
CA LEU A 128 19.33 6.93 -1.04
C LEU A 128 20.73 7.57 -1.03
N ALA A 129 21.75 6.81 -0.70
CA ALA A 129 23.12 7.30 -0.58
C ALA A 129 23.74 7.71 -1.93
N CYS A 130 23.39 7.04 -3.02
CA CYS A 130 23.89 7.38 -4.36
C CYS A 130 23.11 8.53 -5.03
N GLY A 131 22.07 9.08 -4.39
CA GLY A 131 21.29 10.19 -4.90
C GLY A 131 20.33 9.80 -6.03
N ALA A 132 19.87 8.55 -6.07
CA ALA A 132 18.84 8.11 -6.99
C ALA A 132 17.56 8.92 -6.77
N ASP A 133 16.92 9.33 -7.84
CA ASP A 133 15.66 10.06 -7.76
C ASP A 133 14.50 9.11 -7.37
N ILE A 134 13.35 9.70 -7.05
CA ILE A 134 12.18 8.94 -6.59
C ILE A 134 11.66 7.96 -7.65
N VAL A 135 11.81 8.29 -8.94
CA VAL A 135 11.39 7.43 -10.04
C VAL A 135 12.30 6.21 -10.14
N GLU A 136 13.62 6.43 -10.09
CA GLU A 136 14.62 5.36 -10.08
C GLU A 136 14.43 4.44 -8.87
N MET A 137 14.26 5.03 -7.68
CA MET A 137 14.02 4.26 -6.45
C MET A 137 12.76 3.38 -6.56
N ASN A 138 11.64 3.95 -7.03
CA ASN A 138 10.40 3.19 -7.19
C ASN A 138 10.52 2.13 -8.30
N THR A 139 11.25 2.41 -9.39
CA THR A 139 11.48 1.43 -10.46
C THR A 139 12.14 0.17 -9.94
N VAL A 140 13.15 0.29 -9.08
CA VAL A 140 13.82 -0.87 -8.46
C VAL A 140 12.92 -1.51 -7.39
N ARG A 141 12.41 -0.71 -6.45
CA ARG A 141 11.62 -1.23 -5.32
C ARG A 141 10.34 -1.95 -5.73
N LYS A 142 9.66 -1.49 -6.78
CA LYS A 142 8.47 -2.17 -7.31
C LYS A 142 8.78 -3.58 -7.79
N ARG A 143 10.00 -3.87 -8.27
CA ARG A 143 10.39 -5.22 -8.73
C ARG A 143 10.57 -6.19 -7.56
N LEU A 144 10.96 -5.69 -6.42
CA LEU A 144 11.32 -6.47 -5.23
C LEU A 144 10.20 -6.58 -4.19
N SER A 145 8.96 -6.23 -4.57
CA SER A 145 7.80 -6.23 -3.68
C SER A 145 6.63 -7.01 -4.27
N ALA A 146 5.95 -7.79 -3.44
CA ALA A 146 4.76 -8.55 -3.82
C ALA A 146 3.49 -7.68 -3.93
N VAL A 147 3.51 -6.43 -3.43
CA VAL A 147 2.30 -5.59 -3.31
C VAL A 147 2.37 -4.26 -4.08
N LYS A 148 3.57 -3.85 -4.54
CA LYS A 148 3.77 -2.61 -5.28
C LYS A 148 3.52 -2.76 -6.78
N GLY A 149 3.40 -1.63 -7.50
CA GLY A 149 3.28 -1.63 -8.97
C GLY A 149 2.02 -2.34 -9.47
N GLY A 150 0.90 -2.17 -8.81
CA GLY A 150 -0.39 -2.78 -9.17
C GLY A 150 -0.59 -4.20 -8.67
N ARG A 151 0.42 -4.83 -8.08
CA ARG A 151 0.33 -6.24 -7.67
C ARG A 151 -0.71 -6.48 -6.59
N PHE A 152 -0.89 -5.55 -5.65
CA PHE A 152 -1.94 -5.71 -4.64
C PHE A 152 -3.34 -5.73 -5.28
N ALA A 153 -3.62 -4.85 -6.25
CA ALA A 153 -4.89 -4.91 -6.98
C ALA A 153 -5.05 -6.22 -7.76
N GLN A 154 -3.96 -6.79 -8.29
CA GLN A 154 -4.00 -8.12 -8.92
C GLN A 154 -4.35 -9.22 -7.93
N LEU A 155 -3.84 -9.15 -6.69
CA LEU A 155 -4.21 -10.09 -5.61
C LEU A 155 -5.70 -9.99 -5.23
N CYS A 156 -6.31 -8.82 -5.40
CA CYS A 156 -7.74 -8.62 -5.15
C CYS A 156 -8.63 -9.24 -6.23
N ALA A 157 -8.09 -9.65 -7.38
CA ALA A 157 -8.90 -10.26 -8.43
C ALA A 157 -9.56 -11.57 -7.95
N PRO A 158 -10.84 -11.81 -8.33
CA PRO A 158 -11.64 -11.11 -9.32
C PRO A 158 -12.52 -9.96 -8.79
N ALA A 159 -12.35 -9.54 -7.53
CA ALA A 159 -13.11 -8.46 -6.93
C ALA A 159 -12.79 -7.08 -7.54
N GLN A 160 -13.69 -6.14 -7.35
CA GLN A 160 -13.45 -4.75 -7.72
C GLN A 160 -12.60 -4.05 -6.67
N VAL A 161 -11.65 -3.22 -7.10
CA VAL A 161 -10.87 -2.36 -6.20
C VAL A 161 -11.31 -0.91 -6.38
N TYR A 162 -11.80 -0.29 -5.29
CA TYR A 162 -12.12 1.12 -5.23
C TYR A 162 -11.08 1.86 -4.39
N SER A 163 -10.18 2.57 -5.06
CA SER A 163 -9.04 3.21 -4.41
C SER A 163 -9.30 4.69 -4.11
N ILE A 164 -9.09 5.09 -2.85
CA ILE A 164 -9.13 6.48 -2.39
C ILE A 164 -7.71 6.85 -1.96
N VAL A 165 -7.11 7.80 -2.67
CA VAL A 165 -5.72 8.19 -2.46
C VAL A 165 -5.66 9.62 -1.93
N LEU A 166 -5.08 9.79 -0.75
CA LEU A 166 -4.74 11.09 -0.19
C LEU A 166 -3.26 11.36 -0.50
N SER A 167 -3.04 12.16 -1.54
CA SER A 167 -1.71 12.47 -2.04
C SER A 167 -1.02 13.57 -1.23
N ASP A 168 0.27 13.38 -0.99
CA ASP A 168 1.21 14.38 -0.49
C ASP A 168 2.31 14.74 -1.52
N ILE A 169 2.12 14.30 -2.78
CA ILE A 169 3.06 14.51 -3.89
C ILE A 169 2.44 15.43 -4.94
N LEU A 170 3.20 16.43 -5.40
CA LEU A 170 2.77 17.35 -6.47
C LEU A 170 2.49 16.59 -7.76
N GLY A 171 1.33 16.89 -8.38
CA GLY A 171 0.90 16.27 -9.63
C GLY A 171 0.21 14.92 -9.47
N ASP A 172 0.03 14.44 -8.24
CA ASP A 172 -0.72 13.24 -7.87
C ASP A 172 -0.37 11.99 -8.72
N PRO A 173 0.91 11.62 -8.91
CA PRO A 173 1.28 10.46 -9.71
C PRO A 173 0.89 9.17 -8.96
N LEU A 174 -0.27 8.61 -9.29
CA LEU A 174 -0.90 7.48 -8.59
C LEU A 174 -0.03 6.22 -8.55
N ASP A 175 0.84 6.04 -9.55
CA ASP A 175 1.80 4.94 -9.60
C ASP A 175 3.03 5.16 -8.69
N MET A 176 3.22 6.37 -8.17
CA MET A 176 4.31 6.72 -7.24
C MET A 176 3.84 6.77 -5.78
N ILE A 177 2.58 7.17 -5.53
CA ILE A 177 2.04 7.23 -4.17
C ILE A 177 2.00 5.82 -3.58
N ALA A 178 2.65 5.61 -2.44
CA ALA A 178 2.85 4.30 -1.81
C ALA A 178 3.46 3.25 -2.77
N SER A 179 4.19 3.68 -3.82
CA SER A 179 4.70 2.86 -4.92
C SER A 179 3.59 2.14 -5.72
N GLY A 180 2.40 2.71 -5.77
CA GLY A 180 1.30 2.31 -6.65
C GLY A 180 0.74 0.92 -6.39
N PRO A 181 0.22 0.57 -5.20
CA PRO A 181 -0.29 -0.79 -4.94
C PRO A 181 -1.48 -1.19 -5.82
N ALA A 182 -2.26 -0.22 -6.29
CA ALA A 182 -3.43 -0.43 -7.13
C ALA A 182 -3.30 0.12 -8.56
N TYR A 183 -2.11 0.58 -8.96
CA TYR A 183 -1.91 1.17 -10.28
C TYR A 183 -0.86 0.41 -11.07
N PRO A 184 -1.10 0.16 -12.38
CA PRO A 184 -0.16 -0.56 -13.22
C PRO A 184 1.22 0.08 -13.25
N ASP A 185 2.24 -0.75 -13.10
CA ASP A 185 3.62 -0.32 -13.22
C ASP A 185 4.01 -0.17 -14.68
N ARG A 186 4.44 1.02 -15.06
CA ARG A 186 4.93 1.34 -16.41
C ARG A 186 6.42 1.09 -16.57
N SER A 187 7.14 0.86 -15.48
CA SER A 187 8.57 0.54 -15.52
C SER A 187 8.80 -0.91 -15.95
N THR A 188 10.01 -1.20 -16.41
CA THR A 188 10.39 -2.54 -16.90
C THR A 188 11.54 -3.12 -16.06
N CYS A 189 11.72 -4.44 -16.09
CA CYS A 189 12.87 -5.09 -15.47
C CYS A 189 14.19 -4.61 -16.09
N ALA A 190 14.22 -4.31 -17.39
CA ALA A 190 15.41 -3.76 -18.04
C ALA A 190 15.80 -2.40 -17.47
N GLN A 191 14.82 -1.51 -17.22
CA GLN A 191 15.07 -0.22 -16.56
C GLN A 191 15.58 -0.40 -15.14
N ALA A 192 15.00 -1.32 -14.36
CA ALA A 192 15.48 -1.59 -13.00
C ALA A 192 16.91 -2.12 -12.98
N ARG A 193 17.26 -3.02 -13.90
CA ARG A 193 18.64 -3.52 -14.05
C ARG A 193 19.61 -2.41 -14.45
N ALA A 194 19.25 -1.56 -15.41
CA ALA A 194 20.10 -0.42 -15.81
C ALA A 194 20.35 0.53 -14.64
N ILE A 195 19.37 0.77 -13.78
CA ILE A 195 19.54 1.58 -12.56
C ILE A 195 20.47 0.87 -11.58
N ALA A 196 20.31 -0.43 -11.39
CA ALA A 196 21.15 -1.22 -10.52
C ALA A 196 22.62 -1.21 -10.97
N GLU A 197 22.87 -1.35 -12.27
CA GLU A 197 24.20 -1.24 -12.88
C GLU A 197 24.77 0.17 -12.74
N LYS A 198 23.98 1.21 -13.06
CA LYS A 198 24.37 2.63 -12.95
C LYS A 198 24.91 2.98 -11.57
N TYR A 199 24.27 2.48 -10.53
CA TYR A 199 24.61 2.78 -9.14
C TYR A 199 25.38 1.66 -8.44
N GLN A 200 25.74 0.59 -9.15
CA GLN A 200 26.45 -0.58 -8.60
C GLN A 200 25.77 -1.12 -7.33
N LEU A 201 24.45 -1.27 -7.40
CA LEU A 201 23.66 -1.69 -6.24
C LEU A 201 24.04 -3.12 -5.81
N PRO A 202 24.06 -3.39 -4.50
CA PRO A 202 24.38 -4.71 -3.97
C PRO A 202 23.16 -5.65 -4.14
N LEU A 203 23.03 -6.24 -5.32
CA LEU A 203 21.97 -7.22 -5.62
C LEU A 203 22.52 -8.63 -5.44
N SER A 204 21.74 -9.50 -4.78
CA SER A 204 21.98 -10.94 -4.78
C SER A 204 21.53 -11.57 -6.11
N GLU A 205 21.86 -12.84 -6.33
CA GLU A 205 21.39 -13.61 -7.50
C GLU A 205 19.86 -13.77 -7.51
N GLN A 206 19.19 -13.56 -6.38
CA GLN A 206 17.73 -13.66 -6.24
C GLN A 206 17.00 -12.35 -6.54
N ALA A 207 17.69 -11.22 -6.51
CA ALA A 207 17.13 -9.88 -6.78
C ALA A 207 17.30 -9.51 -8.25
#